data_1a9c12476397732d9549ba0b62ef5474
#
_entry.id   1a9c12476397732d9549ba0b62ef5474
#
_cell.length_a   1.000
_cell.length_b   1.000
_cell.length_c   1.000
_cell.angle_alpha   90.00
_cell.angle_beta   90.00
_cell.angle_gamma   90.00
#
_symmetry.space_group_name_H-M   'P 1'
#
loop_
_entity.id
_entity.type
_entity.pdbx_description
1 polymer ?
#
loop_
_entity_poly.entity_id
_entity_poly.type
_entity_poly.pdbx_seq_one_letter_code
_entity_poly.pdbx_strand_id
1 'polypeptide(L)'
;MEKTKEIKQQINELKTSNQITPEFIEFYQQILLIQHKYKKLINKSKLSVLASTVDIEQRLSEGRPLIDATNFYIDKQFADPMFQGIVDFLKQSREQNEIDEILKIDTASEDKNFNLINILKSFVFEDKDYFIELIKNKDVKLELLIFIARTIDLPLLEAHREVLRPDSQVIKSNWFRPFCPTCGSVAAMGSLEKEMGQKFLWCSVCNTQWNFQRIQCPFCLNIDQSKLRYFFIEEDSPYRVDVCDNCKRYIKTVDERKFAKERDVFMNVEDLLTVSLDELAEKDGYQSAVWWLEGDKA
;
A
#
# COMPACT_ATOMS: atom_id res chain seq x y z
N MET A 1 6.56 10.42 -20.00
CA MET A 1 6.59 9.26 -20.93
C MET A 1 6.79 7.94 -20.19
N GLU A 2 7.75 7.82 -19.28
CA GLU A 2 8.06 6.57 -18.56
C GLU A 2 6.88 6.04 -17.70
N LYS A 3 6.29 6.88 -16.84
CA LYS A 3 5.16 6.47 -15.98
C LYS A 3 3.90 6.06 -16.76
N THR A 4 3.65 6.67 -17.93
CA THR A 4 2.55 6.25 -18.80
C THR A 4 2.79 4.87 -19.41
N LYS A 5 4.06 4.52 -19.67
CA LYS A 5 4.45 3.18 -20.12
C LYS A 5 4.25 2.16 -19.00
N GLU A 6 4.67 2.49 -17.79
CA GLU A 6 4.48 1.66 -16.60
C GLU A 6 2.99 1.37 -16.33
N ILE A 7 2.12 2.39 -16.38
CA ILE A 7 0.67 2.20 -16.24
C ILE A 7 0.15 1.22 -17.31
N LYS A 8 0.57 1.36 -18.57
CA LYS A 8 0.15 0.44 -19.64
C LYS A 8 0.63 -0.99 -19.38
N GLN A 9 1.84 -1.18 -18.86
CA GLN A 9 2.35 -2.50 -18.52
C GLN A 9 1.52 -3.13 -17.39
N GLN A 10 1.25 -2.39 -16.30
CA GLN A 10 0.41 -2.87 -15.20
C GLN A 10 -0.98 -3.29 -15.68
N ILE A 11 -1.61 -2.48 -16.52
CA ILE A 11 -2.93 -2.80 -17.08
C ILE A 11 -2.89 -4.03 -18.01
N ASN A 12 -1.82 -4.20 -18.78
CA ASN A 12 -1.66 -5.39 -19.61
C ASN A 12 -1.50 -6.66 -18.78
N GLU A 13 -0.75 -6.63 -17.68
CA GLU A 13 -0.62 -7.76 -16.75
C GLU A 13 -2.00 -8.15 -16.18
N LEU A 14 -2.79 -7.19 -15.74
CA LEU A 14 -4.15 -7.45 -15.26
C LEU A 14 -5.05 -8.07 -16.34
N LYS A 15 -4.96 -7.59 -17.59
CA LYS A 15 -5.76 -8.11 -18.70
C LYS A 15 -5.39 -9.54 -19.13
N THR A 16 -4.17 -9.97 -18.85
CA THR A 16 -3.76 -11.36 -19.11
C THR A 16 -4.27 -12.35 -18.08
N SER A 17 -4.73 -11.86 -16.94
CA SER A 17 -5.34 -12.66 -15.89
C SER A 17 -6.84 -12.84 -16.14
N ASN A 18 -7.32 -14.08 -16.04
CA ASN A 18 -8.76 -14.38 -16.06
C ASN A 18 -9.44 -14.18 -14.70
N GLN A 19 -8.72 -13.70 -13.68
CA GLN A 19 -9.20 -13.57 -12.31
C GLN A 19 -9.83 -12.19 -12.02
N ILE A 20 -9.52 -11.20 -12.86
CA ILE A 20 -9.95 -9.80 -12.69
C ILE A 20 -10.92 -9.42 -13.79
N THR A 21 -12.07 -8.81 -13.41
CA THR A 21 -13.09 -8.41 -14.39
C THR A 21 -12.64 -7.20 -15.22
N PRO A 22 -13.08 -7.07 -16.47
CA PRO A 22 -12.77 -5.92 -17.33
C PRO A 22 -13.15 -4.58 -16.69
N GLU A 23 -14.29 -4.52 -15.98
CA GLU A 23 -14.80 -3.33 -15.29
C GLU A 23 -13.85 -2.89 -14.18
N PHE A 24 -13.33 -3.84 -13.40
CA PHE A 24 -12.34 -3.53 -12.37
C PHE A 24 -11.03 -3.04 -12.98
N ILE A 25 -10.58 -3.64 -14.09
CA ILE A 25 -9.37 -3.20 -14.80
C ILE A 25 -9.52 -1.76 -15.30
N GLU A 26 -10.67 -1.42 -15.86
CA GLU A 26 -10.96 -0.06 -16.31
C GLU A 26 -10.98 0.92 -15.14
N PHE A 27 -11.67 0.58 -14.05
CA PHE A 27 -11.70 1.36 -12.83
C PHE A 27 -10.28 1.61 -12.28
N TYR A 28 -9.48 0.56 -12.15
CA TYR A 28 -8.10 0.66 -11.67
C TYR A 28 -7.22 1.52 -12.59
N GLN A 29 -7.38 1.39 -13.91
CA GLN A 29 -6.69 2.24 -14.89
C GLN A 29 -7.02 3.72 -14.69
N GLN A 30 -8.29 4.06 -14.45
CA GLN A 30 -8.69 5.45 -14.20
C GLN A 30 -8.08 5.99 -12.91
N ILE A 31 -8.02 5.20 -11.85
CA ILE A 31 -7.34 5.58 -10.60
C ILE A 31 -5.86 5.90 -10.85
N LEU A 32 -5.13 5.05 -11.59
CA LEU A 32 -3.74 5.30 -11.93
C LEU A 32 -3.56 6.59 -12.77
N LEU A 33 -4.48 6.87 -13.68
CA LEU A 33 -4.46 8.09 -14.50
C LEU A 33 -4.74 9.34 -13.65
N ILE A 34 -5.66 9.27 -12.70
CA ILE A 34 -5.96 10.33 -11.74
C ILE A 34 -4.69 10.60 -10.91
N GLN A 35 -4.08 9.58 -10.31
CA GLN A 35 -2.84 9.70 -9.55
C GLN A 35 -1.74 10.36 -10.40
N HIS A 36 -1.55 9.91 -11.63
CA HIS A 36 -0.54 10.47 -12.54
C HIS A 36 -0.83 11.93 -12.90
N LYS A 37 -2.09 12.29 -13.12
CA LYS A 37 -2.52 13.68 -13.41
C LYS A 37 -2.17 14.62 -12.26
N TYR A 38 -2.58 14.26 -11.04
CA TYR A 38 -2.45 15.14 -9.88
C TYR A 38 -1.05 15.13 -9.25
N LYS A 39 -0.26 14.06 -9.40
CA LYS A 39 1.14 14.02 -8.94
C LYS A 39 1.96 15.22 -9.41
N LYS A 40 1.61 15.81 -10.56
CA LYS A 40 2.28 17.00 -11.11
C LYS A 40 2.08 18.27 -10.27
N LEU A 41 1.05 18.31 -9.42
CA LEU A 41 0.77 19.44 -8.53
C LEU A 41 1.60 19.40 -7.24
N ILE A 42 2.28 18.29 -6.96
CA ILE A 42 3.09 18.16 -5.76
C ILE A 42 4.29 19.11 -5.83
N ASN A 43 4.42 19.98 -4.81
CA ASN A 43 5.52 20.94 -4.73
C ASN A 43 6.83 20.26 -4.29
N LYS A 44 7.58 19.72 -5.27
CA LYS A 44 8.85 19.02 -5.02
C LYS A 44 9.92 19.90 -4.38
N SER A 45 9.91 21.21 -4.63
CA SER A 45 10.86 22.13 -4.00
C SER A 45 10.66 22.19 -2.49
N LYS A 46 9.41 22.25 -2.04
CA LYS A 46 9.06 22.23 -0.62
C LYS A 46 9.42 20.90 0.06
N LEU A 47 9.16 19.79 -0.64
CA LEU A 47 9.58 18.46 -0.18
C LEU A 47 11.10 18.35 -0.08
N SER A 48 11.85 18.90 -1.05
CA SER A 48 13.32 18.85 -1.04
C SER A 48 13.91 19.61 0.14
N VAL A 49 13.33 20.76 0.52
CA VAL A 49 13.75 21.50 1.71
C VAL A 49 13.53 20.67 2.98
N LEU A 50 12.39 20.01 3.12
CA LEU A 50 12.13 19.14 4.26
C LEU A 50 13.05 17.91 4.26
N ALA A 51 13.27 17.31 3.10
CA ALA A 51 14.17 16.16 2.96
C ALA A 51 15.60 16.48 3.39
N SER A 52 16.09 17.72 3.15
CA SER A 52 17.43 18.14 3.56
C SER A 52 17.62 18.22 5.08
N THR A 53 16.54 18.21 5.86
CA THR A 53 16.60 18.18 7.34
C THR A 53 16.57 16.75 7.90
N VAL A 54 16.43 15.73 7.05
CA VAL A 54 16.36 14.33 7.46
C VAL A 54 17.74 13.69 7.37
N ASP A 55 18.31 13.31 8.51
CA ASP A 55 19.50 12.48 8.54
C ASP A 55 19.10 11.01 8.27
N ILE A 56 19.29 10.59 7.02
CA ILE A 56 18.88 9.26 6.54
C ILE A 56 19.68 8.17 7.24
N GLU A 57 21.00 8.31 7.35
CA GLU A 57 21.88 7.29 7.94
C GLU A 57 21.57 7.11 9.42
N GLN A 58 21.45 8.22 10.15
CA GLN A 58 21.09 8.18 11.56
C GLN A 58 19.72 7.51 11.76
N ARG A 59 18.68 7.91 11.02
CA ARG A 59 17.34 7.32 11.15
C ARG A 59 17.34 5.82 10.90
N LEU A 60 17.98 5.37 9.82
CA LEU A 60 18.03 3.95 9.49
C LEU A 60 18.82 3.15 10.53
N SER A 61 19.95 3.68 11.02
CA SER A 61 20.73 3.01 12.08
C SER A 61 19.97 2.89 13.40
N GLU A 62 19.21 3.91 13.78
CA GLU A 62 18.34 3.90 14.95
C GLU A 62 17.06 3.08 14.73
N GLY A 63 16.80 2.60 13.51
CA GLY A 63 15.59 1.85 13.14
C GLY A 63 14.35 2.71 13.10
N ARG A 64 14.48 3.98 12.76
CA ARG A 64 13.35 4.89 12.55
C ARG A 64 13.05 5.04 11.08
N PRO A 65 11.77 5.02 10.66
CA PRO A 65 11.37 5.30 9.29
C PRO A 65 11.81 6.69 8.84
N LEU A 66 12.02 6.86 7.54
CA LEU A 66 12.45 8.14 6.96
C LEU A 66 11.37 9.22 7.03
N ILE A 67 10.10 8.81 6.95
CA ILE A 67 8.92 9.67 7.06
C ILE A 67 8.22 9.37 8.38
N ASP A 68 7.91 10.40 9.13
CA ASP A 68 7.07 10.35 10.33
C ASP A 68 6.09 11.53 10.37
N ALA A 69 5.26 11.60 11.40
CA ALA A 69 4.23 12.63 11.51
C ALA A 69 4.79 14.08 11.55
N THR A 70 6.06 14.25 11.89
CA THR A 70 6.70 15.57 12.00
C THR A 70 7.23 16.08 10.66
N ASN A 71 7.65 15.19 9.77
CA ASN A 71 8.22 15.53 8.47
C ASN A 71 7.34 15.15 7.27
N PHE A 72 6.17 14.53 7.49
CA PHE A 72 5.21 14.24 6.43
C PHE A 72 4.43 15.50 6.06
N TYR A 73 4.83 16.11 4.95
CA TYR A 73 4.20 17.32 4.43
C TYR A 73 3.16 16.98 3.36
N ILE A 74 1.96 17.51 3.54
CA ILE A 74 0.84 17.39 2.60
C ILE A 74 0.50 18.78 2.08
N ASP A 75 0.62 18.98 0.76
CA ASP A 75 0.26 20.24 0.11
C ASP A 75 -1.25 20.23 -0.24
N LYS A 76 -2.00 21.19 0.31
CA LYS A 76 -3.42 21.37 -0.01
C LYS A 76 -3.65 21.62 -1.51
N GLN A 77 -2.73 22.31 -2.19
CA GLN A 77 -2.83 22.55 -3.63
C GLN A 77 -2.78 21.26 -4.45
N PHE A 78 -2.24 20.18 -3.87
CA PHE A 78 -2.31 18.83 -4.42
C PHE A 78 -3.49 18.04 -3.87
N ALA A 79 -3.66 18.00 -2.54
CA ALA A 79 -4.59 17.11 -1.86
C ALA A 79 -6.06 17.44 -2.17
N ASP A 80 -6.45 18.72 -2.06
CA ASP A 80 -7.84 19.14 -2.26
C ASP A 80 -8.34 18.90 -3.70
N PRO A 81 -7.61 19.31 -4.78
CA PRO A 81 -8.03 18.97 -6.14
C PRO A 81 -8.03 17.48 -6.45
N MET A 82 -7.11 16.71 -5.87
CA MET A 82 -7.08 15.27 -6.07
C MET A 82 -8.26 14.58 -5.38
N PHE A 83 -8.58 14.98 -4.15
CA PHE A 83 -9.76 14.51 -3.44
C PHE A 83 -11.02 14.74 -4.27
N GLN A 84 -11.25 15.97 -4.75
CA GLN A 84 -12.41 16.29 -5.59
C GLN A 84 -12.42 15.47 -6.89
N GLY A 85 -11.26 15.31 -7.53
CA GLY A 85 -11.16 14.51 -8.76
C GLY A 85 -11.48 13.03 -8.53
N ILE A 86 -11.17 12.47 -7.37
CA ILE A 86 -11.55 11.10 -6.99
C ILE A 86 -13.04 11.01 -6.72
N VAL A 87 -13.60 11.94 -5.94
CA VAL A 87 -15.02 11.98 -5.63
C VAL A 87 -15.86 12.10 -6.90
N ASP A 88 -15.49 13.01 -7.81
CA ASP A 88 -16.18 13.20 -9.10
C ASP A 88 -16.12 11.93 -9.97
N PHE A 89 -14.96 11.27 -10.01
CA PHE A 89 -14.81 10.01 -10.73
C PHE A 89 -15.69 8.91 -10.13
N LEU A 90 -15.70 8.76 -8.81
CA LEU A 90 -16.51 7.77 -8.12
C LEU A 90 -18.01 7.98 -8.35
N LYS A 91 -18.49 9.23 -8.34
CA LYS A 91 -19.89 9.57 -8.68
C LYS A 91 -20.30 9.14 -10.10
N GLN A 92 -19.34 9.15 -11.03
CA GLN A 92 -19.60 8.80 -12.44
C GLN A 92 -19.49 7.29 -12.71
N SER A 93 -18.73 6.55 -11.90
CA SER A 93 -18.33 5.16 -12.15
C SER A 93 -19.09 4.13 -11.30
N ARG A 94 -19.99 4.56 -10.41
CA ARG A 94 -20.69 3.69 -9.47
C ARG A 94 -22.20 3.63 -9.73
N GLU A 95 -22.80 2.54 -9.24
CA GLU A 95 -24.26 2.39 -9.26
C GLU A 95 -24.92 3.31 -8.22
N GLN A 96 -26.22 3.59 -8.41
CA GLN A 96 -26.96 4.58 -7.62
C GLN A 96 -26.91 4.30 -6.10
N ASN A 97 -26.93 3.05 -5.69
CA ASN A 97 -26.85 2.64 -4.27
C ASN A 97 -25.51 2.94 -3.59
N GLU A 98 -24.43 3.04 -4.38
CA GLU A 98 -23.09 3.40 -3.89
C GLU A 98 -22.86 4.93 -3.92
N ILE A 99 -23.59 5.65 -4.79
CA ILE A 99 -23.49 7.11 -4.93
C ILE A 99 -23.87 7.80 -3.62
N ASP A 100 -24.85 7.30 -2.89
CA ASP A 100 -25.30 7.92 -1.62
C ASP A 100 -24.15 7.98 -0.59
N GLU A 101 -23.31 6.95 -0.51
CA GLU A 101 -22.15 6.93 0.38
C GLU A 101 -21.06 7.93 -0.07
N ILE A 102 -20.88 8.07 -1.38
CA ILE A 102 -19.94 9.04 -1.95
C ILE A 102 -20.44 10.48 -1.69
N LEU A 103 -21.74 10.71 -1.81
CA LEU A 103 -22.36 12.00 -1.50
C LEU A 103 -22.24 12.38 -0.03
N LYS A 104 -22.30 11.41 0.90
CA LYS A 104 -22.03 11.66 2.31
C LYS A 104 -20.62 12.21 2.55
N ILE A 105 -19.62 11.63 1.89
CA ILE A 105 -18.23 12.11 2.00
C ILE A 105 -18.08 13.49 1.37
N ASP A 106 -18.68 13.71 0.20
CA ASP A 106 -18.65 15.00 -0.47
C ASP A 106 -19.27 16.09 0.41
N THR A 107 -20.48 15.85 0.94
CA THR A 107 -21.15 16.75 1.87
C THR A 107 -20.37 16.94 3.17
N ALA A 108 -19.78 15.85 3.72
CA ALA A 108 -18.95 15.95 4.91
C ALA A 108 -17.70 16.81 4.66
N SER A 109 -17.18 16.84 3.44
CA SER A 109 -16.00 17.64 3.08
C SER A 109 -16.24 19.15 3.14
N GLU A 110 -17.50 19.58 3.05
CA GLU A 110 -17.92 21.00 3.20
C GLU A 110 -17.96 21.44 4.67
N ASP A 111 -17.98 20.50 5.61
CA ASP A 111 -17.99 20.80 7.04
C ASP A 111 -16.61 21.30 7.50
N LYS A 112 -16.58 22.37 8.29
CA LYS A 112 -15.36 22.96 8.86
C LYS A 112 -14.56 21.97 9.71
N ASN A 113 -15.22 20.94 10.25
CA ASN A 113 -14.58 19.90 11.05
C ASN A 113 -14.03 18.73 10.21
N PHE A 114 -14.31 18.70 8.91
CA PHE A 114 -13.70 17.74 8.01
C PHE A 114 -12.28 18.22 7.66
N ASN A 115 -11.27 17.47 8.10
CA ASN A 115 -9.89 17.84 7.85
C ASN A 115 -9.20 16.75 7.00
N LEU A 116 -9.17 16.96 5.69
CA LEU A 116 -8.54 16.03 4.74
C LEU A 116 -7.07 15.74 5.13
N ILE A 117 -6.31 16.74 5.58
CA ILE A 117 -4.91 16.55 5.97
C ILE A 117 -4.79 15.59 7.16
N ASN A 118 -5.70 15.68 8.12
CA ASN A 118 -5.72 14.75 9.26
C ASN A 118 -6.09 13.33 8.81
N ILE A 119 -7.09 13.19 7.92
CA ILE A 119 -7.47 11.87 7.35
C ILE A 119 -6.26 11.22 6.69
N LEU A 120 -5.55 11.95 5.82
CA LEU A 120 -4.37 11.46 5.12
C LEU A 120 -3.25 11.07 6.09
N LYS A 121 -2.96 11.92 7.08
CA LYS A 121 -1.95 11.60 8.11
C LYS A 121 -2.35 10.37 8.93
N SER A 122 -3.60 10.32 9.38
CA SER A 122 -4.11 9.19 10.16
C SER A 122 -4.06 7.87 9.40
N PHE A 123 -4.26 7.89 8.08
CA PHE A 123 -4.08 6.70 7.25
C PHE A 123 -2.62 6.23 7.22
N VAL A 124 -1.67 7.13 6.94
CA VAL A 124 -0.25 6.79 6.82
C VAL A 124 0.34 6.30 8.15
N PHE A 125 -0.08 6.89 9.28
CA PHE A 125 0.46 6.57 10.60
C PHE A 125 -0.45 5.65 11.43
N GLU A 126 -1.43 5.00 10.78
CA GLU A 126 -2.29 3.95 11.34
C GLU A 126 -3.07 4.41 12.60
N ASP A 127 -3.51 5.68 12.62
CA ASP A 127 -4.34 6.24 13.70
C ASP A 127 -5.79 5.76 13.55
N LYS A 128 -6.05 4.54 14.02
CA LYS A 128 -7.37 3.89 13.96
C LYS A 128 -8.42 4.66 14.74
N ASP A 129 -8.06 5.25 15.88
CA ASP A 129 -8.99 5.96 16.76
C ASP A 129 -9.57 7.18 16.04
N TYR A 130 -8.76 7.90 15.26
CA TYR A 130 -9.24 9.02 14.45
C TYR A 130 -10.30 8.58 13.44
N PHE A 131 -10.08 7.45 12.76
CA PHE A 131 -11.06 6.92 11.80
C PHE A 131 -12.35 6.48 12.49
N ILE A 132 -12.27 5.79 13.63
CA ILE A 132 -13.43 5.36 14.41
C ILE A 132 -14.26 6.56 14.84
N GLU A 133 -13.64 7.63 15.32
CA GLU A 133 -14.32 8.86 15.68
C GLU A 133 -14.98 9.54 14.49
N LEU A 134 -14.26 9.61 13.35
CA LEU A 134 -14.74 10.26 12.13
C LEU A 134 -15.98 9.55 11.56
N ILE A 135 -15.99 8.23 11.46
CA ILE A 135 -17.12 7.46 10.91
C ILE A 135 -18.35 7.56 11.83
N LYS A 136 -18.17 7.55 13.17
CA LYS A 136 -19.27 7.73 14.11
C LYS A 136 -19.93 9.11 13.99
N ASN A 137 -19.13 10.14 13.72
CA ASN A 137 -19.62 11.53 13.70
C ASN A 137 -20.20 11.94 12.33
N LYS A 138 -19.79 11.30 11.23
CA LYS A 138 -20.12 11.71 9.86
C LYS A 138 -20.97 10.71 9.08
N ASP A 139 -21.27 9.55 9.65
CA ASP A 139 -22.02 8.47 8.99
C ASP A 139 -21.46 8.12 7.60
N VAL A 140 -20.14 7.99 7.51
CA VAL A 140 -19.42 7.64 6.26
C VAL A 140 -18.78 6.25 6.38
N LYS A 141 -18.66 5.54 5.27
CA LYS A 141 -18.04 4.21 5.27
C LYS A 141 -16.53 4.29 5.41
N LEU A 142 -15.99 3.50 6.32
CA LEU A 142 -14.54 3.41 6.58
C LEU A 142 -13.76 3.01 5.34
N GLU A 143 -14.24 1.98 4.62
CA GLU A 143 -13.57 1.44 3.44
C GLU A 143 -13.42 2.49 2.34
N LEU A 144 -14.44 3.33 2.17
CA LEU A 144 -14.42 4.40 1.17
C LEU A 144 -13.44 5.52 1.58
N LEU A 145 -13.40 5.88 2.86
CA LEU A 145 -12.41 6.85 3.38
C LEU A 145 -10.98 6.35 3.23
N ILE A 146 -10.74 5.07 3.56
CA ILE A 146 -9.44 4.42 3.40
C ILE A 146 -9.04 4.37 1.93
N PHE A 147 -9.96 3.99 1.04
CA PHE A 147 -9.71 3.97 -0.39
C PHE A 147 -9.30 5.35 -0.92
N ILE A 148 -10.01 6.41 -0.52
CA ILE A 148 -9.70 7.80 -0.92
C ILE A 148 -8.34 8.22 -0.34
N ALA A 149 -8.12 8.01 0.95
CA ALA A 149 -6.86 8.36 1.62
C ALA A 149 -5.67 7.66 0.97
N ARG A 150 -5.74 6.33 0.78
CA ARG A 150 -4.70 5.54 0.12
C ARG A 150 -4.43 6.04 -1.31
N THR A 151 -5.48 6.37 -2.05
CA THR A 151 -5.37 6.85 -3.44
C THR A 151 -4.61 8.18 -3.51
N ILE A 152 -4.83 9.08 -2.53
CA ILE A 152 -4.15 10.39 -2.44
C ILE A 152 -2.73 10.25 -1.89
N ASP A 153 -2.55 9.45 -0.83
CA ASP A 153 -1.26 9.36 -0.14
C ASP A 153 -0.18 8.65 -0.96
N LEU A 154 -0.55 7.68 -1.80
CA LEU A 154 0.43 6.93 -2.57
C LEU A 154 1.32 7.81 -3.46
N PRO A 155 0.81 8.66 -4.37
CA PRO A 155 1.67 9.54 -5.18
C PRO A 155 2.43 10.58 -4.35
N LEU A 156 1.90 11.00 -3.20
CA LEU A 156 2.57 11.92 -2.27
C LEU A 156 3.75 11.25 -1.58
N LEU A 157 3.57 10.05 -1.05
CA LEU A 157 4.63 9.27 -0.42
C LEU A 157 5.72 8.86 -1.43
N GLU A 158 5.33 8.53 -2.67
CA GLU A 158 6.29 8.32 -3.75
C GLU A 158 7.14 9.60 -4.00
N ALA A 159 6.51 10.79 -4.00
CA ALA A 159 7.24 12.05 -4.16
C ALA A 159 8.17 12.34 -2.99
N HIS A 160 7.76 12.08 -1.75
CA HIS A 160 8.65 12.14 -0.58
C HIS A 160 9.85 11.20 -0.73
N ARG A 161 9.62 9.94 -1.12
CA ARG A 161 10.68 8.96 -1.36
C ARG A 161 11.64 9.41 -2.45
N GLU A 162 11.12 9.99 -3.56
CA GLU A 162 11.94 10.51 -4.65
C GLU A 162 12.89 11.62 -4.21
N VAL A 163 12.48 12.52 -3.30
CA VAL A 163 13.33 13.61 -2.80
C VAL A 163 14.28 13.17 -1.69
N LEU A 164 13.87 12.27 -0.83
CA LEU A 164 14.72 11.67 0.20
C LEU A 164 15.87 10.87 -0.44
N ARG A 165 15.62 10.28 -1.62
CA ARG A 165 16.59 9.46 -2.35
C ARG A 165 17.36 8.50 -1.43
N PRO A 166 16.68 7.72 -0.60
CA PRO A 166 17.41 6.76 0.20
C PRO A 166 18.18 5.85 -0.77
N ASP A 167 19.51 5.77 -0.58
CA ASP A 167 20.29 4.83 -1.37
C ASP A 167 19.68 3.45 -1.21
N SER A 168 19.29 2.85 -2.32
CA SER A 168 18.69 1.53 -2.31
C SER A 168 19.62 0.48 -1.69
N GLN A 169 20.93 0.68 -1.79
CA GLN A 169 21.92 -0.19 -1.14
C GLN A 169 21.92 0.00 0.37
N VAL A 170 21.82 1.22 0.89
CA VAL A 170 21.77 1.50 2.34
C VAL A 170 20.51 0.88 2.96
N ILE A 171 19.35 1.00 2.29
CA ILE A 171 18.14 0.31 2.73
C ILE A 171 18.33 -1.21 2.64
N LYS A 172 18.85 -1.72 1.55
CA LYS A 172 19.05 -3.15 1.33
C LYS A 172 20.04 -3.78 2.31
N SER A 173 21.11 -3.09 2.69
CA SER A 173 22.14 -3.64 3.56
C SER A 173 21.86 -3.50 5.06
N ASN A 174 21.14 -2.46 5.48
CA ASN A 174 21.05 -2.08 6.91
C ASN A 174 19.64 -2.20 7.50
N TRP A 175 18.59 -2.47 6.66
CA TRP A 175 17.23 -2.55 7.14
C TRP A 175 16.66 -3.97 7.04
N PHE A 176 16.70 -4.71 8.15
CA PHE A 176 16.09 -6.04 8.29
C PHE A 176 14.94 -6.03 9.31
N ARG A 177 14.15 -4.97 9.31
CA ARG A 177 13.06 -4.78 10.26
C ARG A 177 11.72 -5.20 9.64
N PRO A 178 10.70 -5.53 10.45
CA PRO A 178 9.40 -6.00 9.97
C PRO A 178 8.52 -4.90 9.37
N PHE A 179 8.92 -3.65 9.45
CA PHE A 179 8.16 -2.49 8.98
C PHE A 179 8.94 -1.69 7.92
N CYS A 180 8.20 -0.91 7.14
CA CYS A 180 8.73 -0.17 6.01
C CYS A 180 9.79 0.88 6.43
N PRO A 181 10.98 0.91 5.81
CA PRO A 181 12.01 1.91 6.10
C PRO A 181 11.59 3.32 5.71
N THR A 182 10.64 3.47 4.79
CA THR A 182 10.19 4.79 4.32
C THR A 182 9.10 5.37 5.21
N CYS A 183 7.97 4.66 5.42
CA CYS A 183 6.80 5.21 6.12
C CYS A 183 6.46 4.51 7.44
N GLY A 184 7.12 3.41 7.77
CA GLY A 184 6.89 2.67 9.02
C GLY A 184 5.75 1.67 9.00
N SER A 185 4.92 1.63 7.95
CA SER A 185 3.79 0.69 7.86
C SER A 185 4.27 -0.76 7.77
N VAL A 186 3.40 -1.69 8.15
CA VAL A 186 3.67 -3.13 8.04
C VAL A 186 3.77 -3.57 6.58
N ALA A 187 4.44 -4.71 6.34
CA ALA A 187 4.49 -5.32 5.02
C ALA A 187 3.12 -5.86 4.60
N ALA A 188 2.70 -5.58 3.38
CA ALA A 188 1.48 -6.14 2.80
C ALA A 188 1.75 -7.42 1.99
N MET A 189 2.92 -7.50 1.36
CA MET A 189 3.28 -8.64 0.52
C MET A 189 4.79 -8.90 0.56
N GLY A 190 5.22 -10.11 0.23
CA GLY A 190 6.61 -10.48 0.05
C GLY A 190 6.93 -10.88 -1.38
N SER A 191 8.21 -10.85 -1.76
CA SER A 191 8.72 -11.49 -2.97
C SER A 191 9.99 -12.28 -2.70
N LEU A 192 10.22 -13.30 -3.51
CA LEU A 192 11.49 -14.01 -3.59
C LEU A 192 12.09 -13.71 -4.96
N GLU A 193 13.19 -12.98 -4.95
CA GLU A 193 13.88 -12.54 -6.15
C GLU A 193 14.37 -13.72 -6.99
N LYS A 194 14.46 -13.51 -8.31
CA LYS A 194 14.71 -14.53 -9.30
C LYS A 194 16.04 -15.24 -9.16
N GLU A 195 17.14 -14.52 -8.89
CA GLU A 195 18.49 -15.09 -8.95
C GLU A 195 18.84 -15.94 -7.73
N MET A 196 18.78 -15.35 -6.55
CA MET A 196 19.20 -15.98 -5.30
C MET A 196 18.05 -16.37 -4.38
N GLY A 197 16.81 -15.98 -4.72
CA GLY A 197 15.65 -16.17 -3.86
C GLY A 197 15.73 -15.32 -2.58
N GLN A 198 16.41 -14.17 -2.63
CA GLN A 198 16.42 -13.18 -1.56
C GLN A 198 15.00 -12.74 -1.28
N LYS A 199 14.60 -12.73 -0.01
CA LYS A 199 13.26 -12.25 0.37
C LYS A 199 13.25 -10.73 0.47
N PHE A 200 12.28 -10.13 -0.20
CA PHE A 200 11.91 -8.73 -0.03
C PHE A 200 10.51 -8.63 0.55
N LEU A 201 10.27 -7.61 1.33
CA LEU A 201 8.94 -7.20 1.76
C LEU A 201 8.52 -5.95 0.99
N TRP A 202 7.22 -5.80 0.79
CA TRP A 202 6.64 -4.67 0.07
C TRP A 202 5.59 -3.96 0.91
N CYS A 203 5.61 -2.63 0.87
CA CYS A 203 4.68 -1.74 1.53
C CYS A 203 3.60 -1.26 0.54
N SER A 204 2.34 -1.60 0.80
CA SER A 204 1.20 -1.15 -0.03
C SER A 204 0.86 0.33 0.17
N VAL A 205 1.41 0.99 1.20
CA VAL A 205 1.17 2.41 1.49
C VAL A 205 2.07 3.33 0.66
N CYS A 206 3.36 2.97 0.48
CA CYS A 206 4.34 3.84 -0.21
C CYS A 206 5.13 3.16 -1.33
N ASN A 207 4.79 1.93 -1.71
CA ASN A 207 5.47 1.12 -2.75
C ASN A 207 6.97 0.87 -2.49
N THR A 208 7.43 0.99 -1.25
CA THR A 208 8.82 0.66 -0.91
C THR A 208 8.99 -0.85 -0.77
N GLN A 209 10.08 -1.38 -1.32
CA GLN A 209 10.54 -2.74 -1.08
C GLN A 209 11.83 -2.71 -0.26
N TRP A 210 12.01 -3.70 0.65
CA TRP A 210 13.21 -3.83 1.46
C TRP A 210 13.56 -5.28 1.75
N ASN A 211 14.82 -5.55 2.03
CA ASN A 211 15.32 -6.88 2.37
C ASN A 211 14.74 -7.38 3.68
N PHE A 212 14.46 -8.67 3.72
CA PHE A 212 14.08 -9.35 4.94
C PHE A 212 14.65 -10.77 5.01
N GLN A 213 14.68 -11.35 6.21
CA GLN A 213 15.14 -12.72 6.38
C GLN A 213 14.13 -13.70 5.78
N ARG A 214 14.65 -14.68 5.02
CA ARG A 214 13.82 -15.64 4.31
C ARG A 214 12.99 -16.53 5.23
N ILE A 215 13.60 -16.97 6.34
CA ILE A 215 12.97 -17.87 7.32
C ILE A 215 12.75 -17.10 8.63
N GLN A 216 11.85 -16.12 8.55
CA GLN A 216 11.42 -15.33 9.70
C GLN A 216 10.02 -14.77 9.44
N CYS A 217 9.18 -14.76 10.46
CA CYS A 217 7.89 -14.09 10.40
C CYS A 217 8.08 -12.56 10.37
N PRO A 218 7.51 -11.85 9.37
CA PRO A 218 7.67 -10.40 9.29
C PRO A 218 6.80 -9.62 10.28
N PHE A 219 6.05 -10.31 11.16
CA PHE A 219 5.15 -9.64 12.11
C PHE A 219 5.58 -9.85 13.57
N CYS A 220 5.90 -11.07 13.96
CA CYS A 220 6.33 -11.38 15.34
C CYS A 220 7.80 -11.76 15.45
N LEU A 221 8.56 -11.73 14.36
CA LEU A 221 9.98 -12.06 14.26
C LEU A 221 10.33 -13.51 14.67
N ASN A 222 9.32 -14.39 14.74
CA ASN A 222 9.55 -15.79 15.01
C ASN A 222 10.46 -16.43 13.96
N ILE A 223 11.43 -17.24 14.39
CA ILE A 223 12.39 -17.99 13.56
C ILE A 223 12.25 -19.51 13.70
N ASP A 224 11.33 -19.96 14.57
CA ASP A 224 11.06 -21.38 14.75
C ASP A 224 10.37 -21.93 13.49
N GLN A 225 11.11 -22.73 12.72
CA GLN A 225 10.65 -23.29 11.46
C GLN A 225 9.43 -24.21 11.62
N SER A 226 9.23 -24.82 12.79
CA SER A 226 8.08 -25.65 13.07
C SER A 226 6.76 -24.84 13.12
N LYS A 227 6.86 -23.52 13.27
CA LYS A 227 5.76 -22.56 13.33
C LYS A 227 5.61 -21.74 12.05
N LEU A 228 6.52 -21.91 11.08
CA LEU A 228 6.54 -21.19 9.82
C LEU A 228 6.18 -22.17 8.71
N ARG A 229 5.02 -21.98 8.10
CA ARG A 229 4.53 -22.82 7.01
C ARG A 229 4.16 -21.97 5.81
N TYR A 230 3.95 -22.60 4.67
CA TYR A 230 3.38 -21.96 3.50
C TYR A 230 2.47 -22.95 2.76
N PHE A 231 1.53 -22.42 1.99
CA PHE A 231 0.67 -23.18 1.11
C PHE A 231 0.42 -22.45 -0.22
N PHE A 232 -0.05 -23.21 -1.21
CA PHE A 232 -0.42 -22.74 -2.54
C PHE A 232 -1.86 -23.09 -2.83
N ILE A 233 -2.50 -22.40 -3.80
CA ILE A 233 -3.75 -22.89 -4.41
C ILE A 233 -3.43 -24.01 -5.40
N GLU A 234 -2.39 -23.80 -6.23
CA GLU A 234 -1.94 -24.76 -7.24
C GLU A 234 -0.47 -25.07 -7.02
N GLU A 235 -0.12 -26.35 -7.15
CA GLU A 235 1.27 -26.80 -7.12
C GLU A 235 2.05 -26.08 -8.25
N ASP A 236 3.27 -25.64 -7.98
CA ASP A 236 4.11 -24.84 -8.88
C ASP A 236 3.64 -23.39 -9.18
N SER A 237 2.57 -22.93 -8.56
CA SER A 237 2.20 -21.51 -8.62
C SER A 237 3.36 -20.59 -8.21
N PRO A 238 3.58 -19.45 -8.90
CA PRO A 238 4.49 -18.42 -8.43
C PRO A 238 3.98 -17.71 -7.15
N TYR A 239 2.74 -17.94 -6.77
CA TYR A 239 2.11 -17.30 -5.62
C TYR A 239 1.89 -18.28 -4.49
N ARG A 240 2.21 -17.86 -3.28
CA ARG A 240 1.99 -18.64 -2.08
C ARG A 240 1.59 -17.76 -0.89
N VAL A 241 1.07 -18.37 0.14
CA VAL A 241 0.83 -17.75 1.43
C VAL A 241 1.84 -18.28 2.43
N ASP A 242 2.68 -17.41 2.97
CA ASP A 242 3.55 -17.70 4.11
C ASP A 242 2.74 -17.42 5.40
N VAL A 243 2.64 -18.36 6.31
CA VAL A 243 1.85 -18.27 7.56
C VAL A 243 2.73 -18.49 8.78
N CYS A 244 2.35 -17.87 9.89
CA CYS A 244 3.02 -18.03 11.18
C CYS A 244 2.04 -18.54 12.24
N ASP A 245 2.25 -19.75 12.73
CA ASP A 245 1.44 -20.36 13.78
C ASP A 245 1.60 -19.69 15.14
N ASN A 246 2.70 -18.93 15.33
CA ASN A 246 2.94 -18.23 16.58
C ASN A 246 2.06 -16.97 16.75
N CYS A 247 1.90 -16.15 15.69
CA CYS A 247 1.10 -14.91 15.77
C CYS A 247 -0.19 -14.97 14.94
N LYS A 248 -0.46 -16.08 14.26
CA LYS A 248 -1.64 -16.30 13.40
C LYS A 248 -1.80 -15.25 12.28
N ARG A 249 -0.68 -14.72 11.81
CA ARG A 249 -0.65 -13.78 10.68
C ARG A 249 -0.16 -14.48 9.41
N TYR A 250 -0.60 -13.96 8.26
CA TYR A 250 -0.15 -14.41 6.95
C TYR A 250 0.45 -13.27 6.12
N ILE A 251 1.25 -13.63 5.12
CA ILE A 251 1.70 -12.72 4.08
C ILE A 251 1.72 -13.46 2.74
N LYS A 252 1.13 -12.85 1.71
CA LYS A 252 1.23 -13.34 0.34
C LYS A 252 2.63 -13.12 -0.18
N THR A 253 3.17 -14.07 -0.92
CA THR A 253 4.54 -14.01 -1.44
C THR A 253 4.58 -14.42 -2.91
N VAL A 254 5.21 -13.60 -3.74
CA VAL A 254 5.54 -13.91 -5.13
C VAL A 254 6.90 -14.57 -5.20
N ASP A 255 7.00 -15.75 -5.78
CA ASP A 255 8.26 -16.42 -6.09
C ASP A 255 8.63 -16.18 -7.55
N GLU A 256 9.45 -15.15 -7.81
CA GLU A 256 9.84 -14.73 -9.15
C GLU A 256 10.62 -15.83 -9.93
N ARG A 257 11.22 -16.79 -9.22
CA ARG A 257 11.94 -17.92 -9.80
C ARG A 257 11.02 -18.88 -10.55
N LYS A 258 9.72 -18.86 -10.22
CA LYS A 258 8.70 -19.74 -10.81
C LYS A 258 8.00 -19.14 -12.04
N PHE A 259 8.29 -17.90 -12.42
CA PHE A 259 7.75 -17.36 -13.65
C PHE A 259 8.36 -18.03 -14.87
N ALA A 260 7.51 -18.55 -15.74
CA ALA A 260 7.92 -19.23 -16.97
C ALA A 260 8.67 -18.31 -17.96
N LYS A 261 8.38 -17.01 -17.93
CA LYS A 261 9.00 -15.97 -18.75
C LYS A 261 9.42 -14.80 -17.87
N GLU A 262 10.48 -14.13 -18.30
CA GLU A 262 10.89 -12.87 -17.69
C GLU A 262 9.82 -11.80 -17.91
N ARG A 263 9.43 -11.14 -16.84
CA ARG A 263 8.47 -10.03 -16.83
C ARG A 263 8.79 -9.06 -15.70
N ASP A 264 8.33 -7.84 -15.85
CA ASP A 264 8.34 -6.88 -14.75
C ASP A 264 7.33 -7.32 -13.68
N VAL A 265 7.72 -7.23 -12.41
CA VAL A 265 6.87 -7.55 -11.26
C VAL A 265 6.41 -6.26 -10.61
N PHE A 266 5.11 -5.98 -10.73
CA PHE A 266 4.48 -4.82 -10.10
C PHE A 266 3.72 -5.30 -8.87
N MET A 267 4.29 -5.14 -7.68
CA MET A 267 3.75 -5.69 -6.44
C MET A 267 2.30 -5.28 -6.16
N ASN A 268 1.89 -4.07 -6.57
CA ASN A 268 0.51 -3.62 -6.49
C ASN A 268 -0.44 -4.39 -7.44
N VAL A 269 0.07 -4.87 -8.57
CA VAL A 269 -0.67 -5.75 -9.50
C VAL A 269 -0.71 -7.18 -8.96
N GLU A 270 0.42 -7.68 -8.46
CA GLU A 270 0.50 -9.02 -7.85
C GLU A 270 -0.44 -9.15 -6.64
N ASP A 271 -0.57 -8.09 -5.86
CA ASP A 271 -1.50 -8.04 -4.72
C ASP A 271 -2.96 -8.20 -5.17
N LEU A 272 -3.34 -7.53 -6.26
CA LEU A 272 -4.67 -7.65 -6.86
C LEU A 272 -4.92 -9.03 -7.47
N LEU A 273 -3.92 -9.61 -8.14
CA LEU A 273 -4.02 -10.94 -8.75
C LEU A 273 -4.12 -12.07 -7.73
N THR A 274 -3.86 -11.81 -6.47
CA THR A 274 -3.77 -12.82 -5.41
C THR A 274 -4.78 -12.63 -4.28
N VAL A 275 -5.87 -11.90 -4.52
CA VAL A 275 -6.94 -11.68 -3.50
C VAL A 275 -7.54 -13.00 -3.02
N SER A 276 -7.67 -14.01 -3.88
CA SER A 276 -8.13 -15.35 -3.49
C SER A 276 -7.25 -16.04 -2.45
N LEU A 277 -5.97 -15.67 -2.37
CA LEU A 277 -5.06 -16.16 -1.33
C LEU A 277 -5.35 -15.54 0.04
N ASP A 278 -5.85 -14.30 0.08
CA ASP A 278 -6.29 -13.67 1.33
C ASP A 278 -7.48 -14.44 1.91
N GLU A 279 -8.49 -14.72 1.08
CA GLU A 279 -9.66 -15.50 1.49
C GLU A 279 -9.29 -16.91 1.98
N LEU A 280 -8.32 -17.55 1.32
CA LEU A 280 -7.85 -18.88 1.71
C LEU A 280 -7.14 -18.84 3.07
N ALA A 281 -6.28 -17.85 3.30
CA ALA A 281 -5.57 -17.67 4.56
C ALA A 281 -6.54 -17.40 5.72
N GLU A 282 -7.56 -16.58 5.50
CA GLU A 282 -8.57 -16.25 6.50
C GLU A 282 -9.45 -17.46 6.86
N LYS A 283 -9.82 -18.27 5.87
CA LYS A 283 -10.53 -19.55 6.10
C LYS A 283 -9.71 -20.53 6.95
N ASP A 284 -8.39 -20.51 6.81
CA ASP A 284 -7.46 -21.32 7.60
C ASP A 284 -7.16 -20.71 8.99
N GLY A 285 -7.78 -19.56 9.33
CA GLY A 285 -7.68 -18.92 10.64
C GLY A 285 -6.49 -17.99 10.82
N TYR A 286 -5.87 -17.55 9.73
CA TYR A 286 -4.83 -16.52 9.75
C TYR A 286 -5.42 -15.15 9.43
N GLN A 287 -4.78 -14.09 9.92
CA GLN A 287 -5.23 -12.70 9.73
C GLN A 287 -4.19 -11.88 8.98
N SER A 288 -4.64 -10.92 8.17
CA SER A 288 -3.78 -9.90 7.62
C SER A 288 -3.17 -9.06 8.74
N ALA A 289 -1.95 -8.55 8.53
CA ALA A 289 -1.36 -7.54 9.42
C ALA A 289 -1.68 -6.11 8.96
N VAL A 290 -2.25 -5.95 7.78
CA VAL A 290 -2.64 -4.64 7.23
C VAL A 290 -3.94 -4.22 7.91
N TRP A 291 -3.88 -3.15 8.71
CA TRP A 291 -4.92 -2.79 9.67
C TRP A 291 -6.32 -2.55 9.06
N TRP A 292 -6.39 -2.04 7.85
CA TRP A 292 -7.68 -1.82 7.16
C TRP A 292 -8.27 -3.09 6.53
N LEU A 293 -7.55 -4.22 6.55
CA LEU A 293 -8.02 -5.54 6.16
C LEU A 293 -8.36 -6.41 7.37
N GLU A 294 -8.07 -5.94 8.58
CA GLU A 294 -8.45 -6.62 9.82
C GLU A 294 -9.95 -6.47 10.06
N GLY A 295 -10.84 -7.07 9.27
CA GLY A 295 -12.30 -6.93 9.40
C GLY A 295 -12.81 -6.71 10.83
N ASP A 296 -14.01 -6.15 10.99
CA ASP A 296 -14.67 -5.79 12.26
C ASP A 296 -14.64 -6.89 13.33
N LYS A 297 -13.49 -7.05 13.99
CA LYS A 297 -13.33 -7.80 15.24
C LYS A 297 -12.77 -6.83 16.28
N ALA A 298 -13.51 -5.76 16.52
CA ALA A 298 -13.37 -4.94 17.70
C ALA A 298 -14.43 -5.35 18.72
#